data_2b92a77360ae19904908694531d6c1f9
#
_entry.id   2b92a77360ae19904908694531d6c1f9
#
_cell.length_a   1.000
_cell.length_b   1.000
_cell.length_c   1.000
_cell.angle_alpha   90.00
_cell.angle_beta   90.00
_cell.angle_gamma   90.00
#
_symmetry.space_group_name_H-M   'P 1'
#
loop_
_entity.id
_entity.type
_entity.pdbx_description
1 polymer ?
#
loop_
_entity_poly.entity_id
_entity_poly.type
_entity_poly.pdbx_seq_one_letter_code
_entity_poly.pdbx_strand_id
1 'polypeptide(L)'
;MTIRDFYTVIKERRSIYGIKNESPISDEKIQEIVEFAVMHAPSAFNSQNTRAVLLLGEQSNQFWDITKETLRKIVPADAFSDTEAKMEMFKAGYGTVLFFEDMDIVKGLQEQFPTYADKFPIYSTQTLGSIQFIVWAALEAEGFGATLQHYQPLVDDEVKAKWNIPDSWKLAAQMPFGVPTALAGEKQFAPIEERVKVYK
;
A
#
# COMPACT_ATOMS: atom_id res chain seq x y z
N MET A 1 -21.19 1.53 -15.34
CA MET A 1 -20.25 0.54 -14.75
C MET A 1 -21.05 -0.64 -14.22
N THR A 2 -20.63 -1.86 -14.51
CA THR A 2 -21.21 -3.06 -13.88
C THR A 2 -20.69 -3.10 -12.45
N ILE A 3 -21.58 -3.10 -11.46
CA ILE A 3 -21.17 -3.25 -10.04
C ILE A 3 -20.58 -4.65 -9.92
N ARG A 4 -19.27 -4.73 -9.64
CA ARG A 4 -18.58 -5.99 -9.36
C ARG A 4 -18.87 -6.40 -7.92
N ASP A 5 -19.27 -7.64 -7.71
CA ASP A 5 -19.55 -8.15 -6.37
C ASP A 5 -18.24 -8.34 -5.56
N PHE A 6 -18.38 -8.30 -4.24
CA PHE A 6 -17.27 -8.37 -3.30
C PHE A 6 -16.39 -9.62 -3.51
N TYR A 7 -16.97 -10.79 -3.70
CA TYR A 7 -16.21 -12.04 -3.82
C TYR A 7 -15.43 -12.10 -5.13
N THR A 8 -16.00 -11.58 -6.20
CA THR A 8 -15.32 -11.46 -7.50
C THR A 8 -14.10 -10.54 -7.39
N VAL A 9 -14.25 -9.36 -6.80
CA VAL A 9 -13.13 -8.44 -6.59
C VAL A 9 -12.00 -9.07 -5.77
N ILE A 10 -12.34 -9.73 -4.66
CA ILE A 10 -11.34 -10.41 -3.81
C ILE A 10 -10.61 -11.51 -4.58
N LYS A 11 -11.33 -12.29 -5.39
CA LYS A 11 -10.78 -13.39 -6.19
C LYS A 11 -9.85 -12.89 -7.29
N GLU A 12 -10.22 -11.79 -7.96
CA GLU A 12 -9.52 -11.25 -9.12
C GLU A 12 -8.39 -10.29 -8.76
N ARG A 13 -8.47 -9.62 -7.59
CA ARG A 13 -7.37 -8.80 -7.08
C ARG A 13 -6.07 -9.62 -6.99
N ARG A 14 -5.06 -9.19 -7.72
CA ARG A 14 -3.73 -9.81 -7.77
C ARG A 14 -2.65 -8.74 -7.69
N SER A 15 -1.42 -9.14 -7.36
CA SER A 15 -0.25 -8.28 -7.55
C SER A 15 0.02 -8.13 -9.04
N ILE A 16 -0.21 -6.94 -9.57
CA ILE A 16 0.03 -6.58 -10.96
C ILE A 16 1.22 -5.64 -11.00
N TYR A 17 2.29 -6.08 -11.64
CA TYR A 17 3.54 -5.31 -11.76
C TYR A 17 3.55 -4.45 -13.01
N GLY A 18 3.07 -4.97 -14.13
CA GLY A 18 2.96 -4.23 -15.39
C GLY A 18 1.75 -3.31 -15.37
N ILE A 19 1.97 -2.04 -15.14
CA ILE A 19 0.97 -0.98 -15.08
C ILE A 19 1.37 0.17 -15.97
N LYS A 20 0.40 0.93 -16.48
CA LYS A 20 0.64 2.12 -17.31
C LYS A 20 -0.05 3.35 -16.73
N ASN A 21 0.45 4.52 -17.12
CA ASN A 21 -0.05 5.83 -16.70
C ASN A 21 -1.39 6.16 -17.36
N GLU A 22 -2.39 5.35 -17.04
CA GLU A 22 -3.78 5.55 -17.45
C GLU A 22 -4.70 5.30 -16.25
N SER A 23 -5.85 5.97 -16.24
CA SER A 23 -6.88 5.83 -15.20
C SER A 23 -8.26 5.61 -15.82
N PRO A 24 -9.04 4.60 -15.35
CA PRO A 24 -10.43 4.41 -15.76
C PRO A 24 -11.42 5.34 -15.06
N ILE A 25 -10.99 6.07 -14.02
CA ILE A 25 -11.80 6.97 -13.19
C ILE A 25 -11.08 8.30 -12.95
N SER A 26 -11.77 9.31 -12.40
CA SER A 26 -11.15 10.60 -12.09
C SER A 26 -10.26 10.56 -10.84
N ASP A 27 -9.37 11.54 -10.69
CA ASP A 27 -8.49 11.71 -9.54
C ASP A 27 -9.29 11.84 -8.23
N GLU A 28 -10.40 12.57 -8.27
CA GLU A 28 -11.29 12.74 -7.12
C GLU A 28 -11.87 11.38 -6.68
N LYS A 29 -12.20 10.51 -7.65
CA LYS A 29 -12.70 9.18 -7.32
C LYS A 29 -11.62 8.27 -6.73
N ILE A 30 -10.38 8.41 -7.15
CA ILE A 30 -9.24 7.71 -6.53
C ILE A 30 -9.05 8.20 -5.10
N GLN A 31 -9.12 9.51 -4.88
CA GLN A 31 -9.05 10.12 -3.55
C GLN A 31 -10.17 9.59 -2.64
N GLU A 32 -11.42 9.56 -3.11
CA GLU A 32 -12.55 8.99 -2.36
C GLU A 32 -12.31 7.52 -1.95
N ILE A 33 -11.69 6.71 -2.79
CA ILE A 33 -11.32 5.33 -2.46
C ILE A 33 -10.36 5.27 -1.27
N VAL A 34 -9.32 6.09 -1.28
CA VAL A 34 -8.33 6.12 -0.20
C VAL A 34 -8.96 6.65 1.10
N GLU A 35 -9.73 7.73 1.02
CA GLU A 35 -10.46 8.31 2.15
C GLU A 35 -11.46 7.31 2.75
N PHE A 36 -12.23 6.63 1.91
CA PHE A 36 -13.17 5.59 2.34
C PHE A 36 -12.46 4.48 3.12
N ALA A 37 -11.33 3.98 2.62
CA ALA A 37 -10.58 2.93 3.28
C ALA A 37 -10.07 3.36 4.66
N VAL A 38 -9.49 4.57 4.75
CA VAL A 38 -8.98 5.12 6.02
C VAL A 38 -10.11 5.38 7.01
N MET A 39 -11.27 5.83 6.53
CA MET A 39 -12.43 6.18 7.35
C MET A 39 -13.15 4.95 7.90
N HIS A 40 -13.30 3.89 7.10
CA HIS A 40 -14.18 2.76 7.42
C HIS A 40 -13.48 1.47 7.83
N ALA A 41 -12.14 1.39 7.70
CA ALA A 41 -11.43 0.22 8.22
C ALA A 41 -11.50 0.15 9.75
N PRO A 42 -11.72 -1.03 10.33
CA PRO A 42 -11.74 -1.18 11.78
C PRO A 42 -10.33 -0.99 12.36
N SER A 43 -10.24 -0.39 13.54
CA SER A 43 -8.99 -0.27 14.28
C SER A 43 -9.20 -0.61 15.75
N ALA A 44 -8.21 -1.23 16.38
CA ALA A 44 -8.28 -1.57 17.80
C ALA A 44 -8.46 -0.27 18.63
N PHE A 45 -9.40 -0.28 19.56
CA PHE A 45 -9.78 0.88 20.37
C PHE A 45 -10.22 2.11 19.55
N ASN A 46 -10.65 1.89 18.30
CA ASN A 46 -10.93 2.97 17.36
C ASN A 46 -9.77 3.96 17.23
N SER A 47 -8.56 3.44 17.22
CA SER A 47 -7.32 4.24 17.27
C SER A 47 -7.12 5.15 16.06
N GLN A 48 -7.65 4.76 14.90
CA GLN A 48 -7.57 5.53 13.65
C GLN A 48 -6.13 6.03 13.36
N ASN A 49 -5.14 5.20 13.65
CA ASN A 49 -3.72 5.55 13.62
C ASN A 49 -3.07 5.40 12.23
N THR A 50 -3.76 4.82 11.26
CA THR A 50 -3.24 4.73 9.89
C THR A 50 -3.38 6.08 9.18
N ARG A 51 -2.34 6.42 8.40
CA ARG A 51 -2.29 7.59 7.53
C ARG A 51 -1.99 7.13 6.10
N ALA A 52 -2.52 7.85 5.14
CA ALA A 52 -2.25 7.61 3.73
C ALA A 52 -1.88 8.92 3.02
N VAL A 53 -0.97 8.83 2.06
CA VAL A 53 -0.63 9.91 1.13
C VAL A 53 -0.83 9.39 -0.28
N LEU A 54 -1.71 10.03 -1.03
CA LEU A 54 -1.95 9.71 -2.43
C LEU A 54 -1.07 10.60 -3.30
N LEU A 55 -0.19 9.97 -4.07
CA LEU A 55 0.69 10.62 -5.03
C LEU A 55 0.21 10.30 -6.45
N LEU A 56 -0.13 11.30 -7.24
CA LEU A 56 -0.58 11.17 -8.63
C LEU A 56 0.41 11.83 -9.58
N GLY A 57 0.48 11.31 -10.80
CA GLY A 57 1.28 11.87 -11.88
C GLY A 57 2.73 12.11 -11.48
N GLU A 58 3.19 13.36 -11.62
CA GLU A 58 4.59 13.74 -11.34
C GLU A 58 5.00 13.50 -9.88
N GLN A 59 4.08 13.57 -8.91
CA GLN A 59 4.39 13.27 -7.51
C GLN A 59 4.72 11.78 -7.31
N SER A 60 4.00 10.89 -7.99
CA SER A 60 4.32 9.46 -8.01
C SER A 60 5.67 9.20 -8.68
N ASN A 61 5.94 9.87 -9.82
CA ASN A 61 7.23 9.76 -10.51
C ASN A 61 8.40 10.14 -9.59
N GLN A 62 8.27 11.25 -8.87
CA GLN A 62 9.30 11.72 -7.94
C GLN A 62 9.55 10.73 -6.79
N PHE A 63 8.50 10.07 -6.28
CA PHE A 63 8.67 9.03 -5.27
C PHE A 63 9.53 7.87 -5.79
N TRP A 64 9.27 7.40 -7.01
CA TRP A 64 10.03 6.28 -7.59
C TRP A 64 11.45 6.70 -8.00
N ASP A 65 11.67 7.96 -8.39
CA ASP A 65 13.03 8.49 -8.61
C ASP A 65 13.82 8.57 -7.30
N ILE A 66 13.23 9.07 -6.21
CA ILE A 66 13.86 9.05 -4.87
C ILE A 66 14.23 7.62 -4.49
N THR A 67 13.31 6.68 -4.65
CA THR A 67 13.53 5.26 -4.32
C THR A 67 14.66 4.67 -5.17
N LYS A 68 14.66 4.92 -6.47
CA LYS A 68 15.72 4.47 -7.39
C LYS A 68 17.09 5.00 -6.99
N GLU A 69 17.21 6.30 -6.73
CA GLU A 69 18.50 6.91 -6.35
C GLU A 69 18.97 6.46 -4.97
N THR A 70 18.06 6.20 -4.05
CA THR A 70 18.42 5.62 -2.75
C THR A 70 18.96 4.19 -2.91
N LEU A 71 18.31 3.37 -3.74
CA LEU A 71 18.78 2.01 -4.04
C LEU A 71 20.12 2.01 -4.81
N ARG A 72 20.36 3.02 -5.66
CA ARG A 72 21.64 3.16 -6.38
C ARG A 72 22.84 3.30 -5.45
N LYS A 73 22.64 3.83 -4.24
CA LYS A 73 23.72 3.99 -3.24
C LYS A 73 24.11 2.69 -2.55
N ILE A 74 23.26 1.65 -2.60
CA ILE A 74 23.43 0.40 -1.83
C ILE A 74 23.51 -0.87 -2.69
N VAL A 75 22.94 -0.86 -3.89
CA VAL A 75 23.01 -1.99 -4.83
C VAL A 75 24.29 -1.87 -5.66
N PRO A 76 25.09 -2.94 -5.79
CA PRO A 76 26.29 -2.93 -6.65
C PRO A 76 25.98 -2.49 -8.07
N ALA A 77 26.87 -1.69 -8.67
CA ALA A 77 26.63 -1.08 -9.97
C ALA A 77 26.40 -2.09 -11.10
N ASP A 78 27.06 -3.25 -11.05
CA ASP A 78 26.92 -4.36 -11.99
C ASP A 78 25.60 -5.13 -11.86
N ALA A 79 24.92 -5.02 -10.71
CA ALA A 79 23.62 -5.62 -10.43
C ALA A 79 22.46 -4.61 -10.46
N PHE A 80 22.72 -3.32 -10.72
CA PHE A 80 21.71 -2.28 -10.58
C PHE A 80 20.67 -2.27 -11.71
N SER A 81 20.98 -2.79 -12.90
CA SER A 81 20.09 -2.75 -14.07
C SER A 81 18.70 -3.34 -13.79
N ASP A 82 18.61 -4.45 -13.06
CA ASP A 82 17.33 -5.09 -12.74
C ASP A 82 16.53 -4.26 -11.71
N THR A 83 17.24 -3.65 -10.76
CA THR A 83 16.64 -2.72 -9.80
C THR A 83 16.09 -1.50 -10.50
N GLU A 84 16.85 -0.89 -11.40
CA GLU A 84 16.42 0.26 -12.19
C GLU A 84 15.19 -0.06 -13.04
N ALA A 85 15.21 -1.18 -13.77
CA ALA A 85 14.07 -1.63 -14.56
C ALA A 85 12.80 -1.82 -13.70
N LYS A 86 12.95 -2.34 -12.49
CA LYS A 86 11.83 -2.49 -11.55
C LYS A 86 11.30 -1.13 -11.07
N MET A 87 12.16 -0.17 -10.78
CA MET A 87 11.73 1.19 -10.39
C MET A 87 11.02 1.90 -11.53
N GLU A 88 11.54 1.81 -12.76
CA GLU A 88 10.89 2.37 -13.94
C GLU A 88 9.51 1.72 -14.22
N MET A 89 9.38 0.42 -13.98
CA MET A 89 8.10 -0.28 -14.10
C MET A 89 7.04 0.27 -13.13
N PHE A 90 7.40 0.56 -11.88
CA PHE A 90 6.47 1.17 -10.91
C PHE A 90 6.20 2.64 -11.23
N LYS A 91 7.22 3.38 -11.67
CA LYS A 91 7.11 4.77 -12.12
C LYS A 91 6.17 4.92 -13.33
N ALA A 92 6.07 3.90 -14.18
CA ALA A 92 5.15 3.88 -15.32
C ALA A 92 3.67 3.82 -14.93
N GLY A 93 3.33 3.66 -13.65
CA GLY A 93 1.97 3.67 -13.15
C GLY A 93 1.32 5.06 -13.16
N TYR A 94 0.02 5.10 -12.86
CA TYR A 94 -0.76 6.33 -12.76
C TYR A 94 -0.51 7.08 -11.46
N GLY A 95 -0.35 6.34 -10.35
CA GLY A 95 -0.15 6.89 -9.03
C GLY A 95 0.43 5.88 -8.05
N THR A 96 0.69 6.38 -6.84
CA THR A 96 1.18 5.57 -5.71
C THR A 96 0.49 6.01 -4.43
N VAL A 97 -0.02 5.05 -3.65
CA VAL A 97 -0.47 5.29 -2.28
C VAL A 97 0.64 4.91 -1.32
N LEU A 98 1.06 5.86 -0.48
CA LEU A 98 1.98 5.63 0.62
C LEU A 98 1.17 5.41 1.90
N PHE A 99 1.48 4.37 2.65
CA PHE A 99 0.79 4.03 3.90
C PHE A 99 1.73 4.22 5.08
N PHE A 100 1.21 4.87 6.13
CA PHE A 100 1.96 5.16 7.34
C PHE A 100 1.20 4.71 8.58
N GLU A 101 1.96 4.46 9.65
CA GLU A 101 1.46 4.35 11.02
C GLU A 101 1.81 5.63 11.77
N ASP A 102 0.82 6.27 12.42
CA ASP A 102 1.06 7.40 13.32
C ASP A 102 1.50 6.86 14.69
N MET A 103 2.79 6.94 14.94
CA MET A 103 3.41 6.36 16.14
C MET A 103 3.11 7.13 17.43
N ASP A 104 2.70 8.40 17.34
CA ASP A 104 2.29 9.14 18.53
C ASP A 104 0.96 8.61 19.08
N ILE A 105 0.02 8.24 18.18
CA ILE A 105 -1.22 7.56 18.58
C ILE A 105 -0.92 6.19 19.21
N VAL A 106 -0.02 5.42 18.59
CA VAL A 106 0.36 4.09 19.12
C VAL A 106 0.98 4.22 20.51
N LYS A 107 1.90 5.16 20.71
CA LYS A 107 2.54 5.44 22.01
C LYS A 107 1.52 5.92 23.05
N GLY A 108 0.63 6.85 22.67
CA GLY A 108 -0.42 7.35 23.56
C GLY A 108 -1.33 6.23 24.07
N LEU A 109 -1.67 5.26 23.21
CA LEU A 109 -2.42 4.08 23.63
C LEU A 109 -1.63 3.14 24.54
N GLN A 110 -0.32 2.97 24.31
CA GLN A 110 0.56 2.20 25.18
C GLN A 110 0.63 2.80 26.59
N GLU A 111 0.67 4.12 26.68
CA GLU A 111 0.69 4.86 27.96
C GLU A 111 -0.67 4.80 28.66
N GLN A 112 -1.77 4.96 27.90
CA GLN A 112 -3.12 4.91 28.45
C GLN A 112 -3.53 3.50 28.93
N PHE A 113 -3.05 2.46 28.27
CA PHE A 113 -3.40 1.07 28.56
C PHE A 113 -2.15 0.18 28.74
N PRO A 114 -1.39 0.35 29.86
CA PRO A 114 -0.11 -0.32 30.05
C PRO A 114 -0.17 -1.85 29.98
N THR A 115 -1.31 -2.46 30.38
CA THR A 115 -1.53 -3.91 30.29
C THR A 115 -1.47 -4.47 28.87
N TYR A 116 -1.74 -3.62 27.86
CA TYR A 116 -1.74 -3.99 26.45
C TYR A 116 -0.64 -3.30 25.67
N ALA A 117 0.31 -2.63 26.35
CA ALA A 117 1.31 -1.79 25.68
C ALA A 117 2.08 -2.52 24.58
N ASP A 118 2.45 -3.79 24.81
CA ASP A 118 3.16 -4.64 23.85
C ASP A 118 2.29 -5.08 22.63
N LYS A 119 0.96 -4.93 22.73
CA LYS A 119 0.01 -5.33 21.69
C LYS A 119 -0.31 -4.21 20.70
N PHE A 120 -0.25 -2.95 21.12
CA PHE A 120 -0.65 -1.83 20.24
C PHE A 120 0.12 -1.73 18.94
N PRO A 121 1.46 -1.95 18.87
CA PRO A 121 2.17 -2.01 17.60
C PRO A 121 1.65 -3.12 16.67
N ILE A 122 1.26 -4.27 17.24
CA ILE A 122 0.68 -5.40 16.47
C ILE A 122 -0.69 -5.00 15.94
N TYR A 123 -1.55 -4.42 16.78
CA TYR A 123 -2.89 -3.96 16.38
C TYR A 123 -2.82 -2.86 15.30
N SER A 124 -1.84 -1.96 15.41
CA SER A 124 -1.55 -0.94 14.39
C SER A 124 -1.28 -1.58 13.02
N THR A 125 -0.34 -2.52 12.99
CA THR A 125 0.02 -3.24 11.75
C THR A 125 -1.16 -4.04 11.17
N GLN A 126 -2.02 -4.63 12.01
CA GLN A 126 -3.24 -5.33 11.55
C GLN A 126 -4.24 -4.37 10.92
N THR A 127 -4.46 -3.19 11.53
CA THR A 127 -5.30 -2.12 10.97
C THR A 127 -4.77 -1.66 9.63
N LEU A 128 -3.46 -1.41 9.55
CA LEU A 128 -2.76 -1.02 8.32
C LEU A 128 -2.99 -2.04 7.20
N GLY A 129 -2.82 -3.34 7.48
CA GLY A 129 -3.08 -4.41 6.52
C GLY A 129 -4.53 -4.43 6.01
N SER A 130 -5.49 -4.12 6.88
CA SER A 130 -6.91 -4.00 6.50
C SER A 130 -7.13 -2.84 5.53
N ILE A 131 -6.56 -1.67 5.81
CA ILE A 131 -6.67 -0.48 4.95
C ILE A 131 -6.01 -0.72 3.60
N GLN A 132 -4.80 -1.28 3.58
CA GLN A 132 -4.11 -1.65 2.35
C GLN A 132 -4.96 -2.58 1.48
N PHE A 133 -5.59 -3.58 2.10
CA PHE A 133 -6.45 -4.50 1.40
C PHE A 133 -7.70 -3.83 0.84
N ILE A 134 -8.37 -2.94 1.60
CA ILE A 134 -9.55 -2.20 1.14
C ILE A 134 -9.19 -1.31 -0.06
N VAL A 135 -8.10 -0.52 0.03
CA VAL A 135 -7.63 0.31 -1.09
C VAL A 135 -7.36 -0.55 -2.32
N TRP A 136 -6.63 -1.64 -2.14
CA TRP A 136 -6.27 -2.52 -3.24
C TRP A 136 -7.49 -3.15 -3.92
N ALA A 137 -8.45 -3.65 -3.12
CA ALA A 137 -9.68 -4.24 -3.64
C ALA A 137 -10.56 -3.19 -4.33
N ALA A 138 -10.64 -1.98 -3.79
CA ALA A 138 -11.42 -0.91 -4.39
C ALA A 138 -10.80 -0.41 -5.71
N LEU A 139 -9.47 -0.30 -5.80
CA LEU A 139 -8.77 0.00 -7.05
C LEU A 139 -9.00 -1.10 -8.10
N GLU A 140 -8.93 -2.38 -7.70
CA GLU A 140 -9.25 -3.52 -8.58
C GLU A 140 -10.69 -3.44 -9.10
N ALA A 141 -11.66 -3.11 -8.24
CA ALA A 141 -13.07 -2.96 -8.63
C ALA A 141 -13.27 -1.93 -9.72
N GLU A 142 -12.45 -0.88 -9.76
CA GLU A 142 -12.47 0.18 -10.77
C GLU A 142 -11.58 -0.13 -12.00
N GLY A 143 -10.91 -1.29 -12.03
CA GLY A 143 -10.12 -1.73 -13.18
C GLY A 143 -8.63 -1.38 -13.13
N PHE A 144 -8.12 -0.95 -11.97
CA PHE A 144 -6.68 -0.77 -11.79
C PHE A 144 -5.98 -2.10 -11.46
N GLY A 145 -4.74 -2.22 -11.90
CA GLY A 145 -3.74 -3.11 -11.32
C GLY A 145 -2.91 -2.38 -10.28
N ALA A 146 -2.56 -3.07 -9.21
CA ALA A 146 -1.69 -2.55 -8.17
C ALA A 146 -0.82 -3.64 -7.55
N THR A 147 0.24 -3.24 -6.85
CA THR A 147 1.09 -4.14 -6.09
C THR A 147 1.58 -3.45 -4.81
N LEU A 148 1.80 -4.20 -3.73
CA LEU A 148 2.29 -3.65 -2.48
C LEU A 148 3.81 -3.83 -2.40
N GLN A 149 4.53 -2.73 -2.14
CA GLN A 149 5.98 -2.67 -2.07
C GLN A 149 6.44 -2.16 -0.69
N HIS A 150 7.71 -2.45 -0.31
CA HIS A 150 8.26 -2.17 1.01
C HIS A 150 9.71 -1.71 0.87
N TYR A 151 9.89 -0.40 0.63
CA TYR A 151 11.21 0.24 0.52
C TYR A 151 11.62 1.00 1.79
N GLN A 152 10.77 1.00 2.81
CA GLN A 152 11.13 1.51 4.13
C GLN A 152 12.13 0.56 4.83
N PRO A 153 13.00 1.06 5.73
CA PRO A 153 13.16 2.47 6.09
C PRO A 153 14.07 3.27 5.14
N LEU A 154 14.48 2.71 4.01
CA LEU A 154 15.52 3.28 3.15
C LEU A 154 15.17 4.65 2.56
N VAL A 155 13.87 4.93 2.38
CA VAL A 155 13.37 6.15 1.74
C VAL A 155 12.67 7.09 2.72
N ASP A 156 12.59 6.76 4.00
CA ASP A 156 11.74 7.46 4.97
C ASP A 156 12.10 8.93 5.10
N ASP A 157 13.39 9.26 5.24
CA ASP A 157 13.85 10.63 5.47
C ASP A 157 13.59 11.52 4.24
N GLU A 158 13.92 11.04 3.04
CA GLU A 158 13.69 11.77 1.79
C GLU A 158 12.20 11.96 1.52
N VAL A 159 11.36 10.95 1.81
CA VAL A 159 9.90 11.01 1.67
C VAL A 159 9.32 12.04 2.63
N LYS A 160 9.71 12.01 3.91
CA LYS A 160 9.25 12.98 4.91
C LYS A 160 9.63 14.40 4.53
N ALA A 161 10.87 14.61 4.13
CA ALA A 161 11.35 15.93 3.71
C ALA A 161 10.62 16.44 2.46
N LYS A 162 10.40 15.56 1.46
CA LYS A 162 9.79 15.95 0.18
C LYS A 162 8.34 16.39 0.31
N TRP A 163 7.53 15.66 1.10
CA TRP A 163 6.09 15.92 1.24
C TRP A 163 5.70 16.49 2.60
N ASN A 164 6.67 16.98 3.39
CA ASN A 164 6.45 17.55 4.71
C ASN A 164 5.60 16.64 5.62
N ILE A 165 5.96 15.36 5.64
CA ILE A 165 5.30 14.33 6.44
C ILE A 165 5.74 14.46 7.91
N PRO A 166 4.81 14.42 8.90
CA PRO A 166 5.17 14.47 10.31
C PRO A 166 6.15 13.37 10.73
N ASP A 167 7.07 13.68 11.62
CA ASP A 167 8.08 12.72 12.11
C ASP A 167 7.45 11.49 12.78
N SER A 168 6.27 11.66 13.40
CA SER A 168 5.51 10.57 14.02
C SER A 168 4.97 9.55 13.02
N TRP A 169 4.88 9.90 11.73
CA TRP A 169 4.39 8.99 10.71
C TRP A 169 5.50 8.07 10.22
N LYS A 170 5.40 6.80 10.54
CA LYS A 170 6.32 5.75 10.10
C LYS A 170 5.82 5.17 8.79
N LEU A 171 6.61 5.30 7.72
CA LEU A 171 6.28 4.68 6.43
C LEU A 171 6.25 3.15 6.57
N ALA A 172 5.23 2.51 6.01
CA ALA A 172 5.01 1.09 6.20
C ALA A 172 4.85 0.32 4.87
N ALA A 173 4.31 0.96 3.83
CA ALA A 173 4.21 0.34 2.51
C ALA A 173 3.96 1.39 1.42
N GLN A 174 4.17 0.97 0.17
CA GLN A 174 3.93 1.75 -1.03
C GLN A 174 3.11 0.89 -2.02
N MET A 175 2.08 1.48 -2.62
CA MET A 175 1.22 0.78 -3.57
C MET A 175 1.16 1.55 -4.89
N PRO A 176 2.07 1.29 -5.84
CA PRO A 176 1.91 1.78 -7.21
C PRO A 176 0.69 1.14 -7.86
N PHE A 177 -0.04 1.94 -8.65
CA PHE A 177 -1.22 1.50 -9.37
C PHE A 177 -1.36 2.20 -10.73
N GLY A 178 -2.08 1.57 -11.63
CA GLY A 178 -2.37 2.06 -12.97
C GLY A 178 -3.18 1.03 -13.76
N VAL A 179 -3.51 1.31 -15.01
CA VAL A 179 -4.19 0.31 -15.84
C VAL A 179 -3.24 -0.85 -16.14
N PRO A 180 -3.66 -2.12 -15.91
CA PRO A 180 -2.82 -3.29 -16.18
C PRO A 180 -2.37 -3.39 -17.63
N THR A 181 -1.12 -3.73 -17.87
CA THR A 181 -0.61 -4.06 -19.22
C THR A 181 -0.74 -5.54 -19.56
N ALA A 182 -0.94 -6.38 -18.54
CA ALA A 182 -1.17 -7.81 -18.69
C ALA A 182 -1.98 -8.35 -17.50
N LEU A 183 -2.70 -9.44 -17.70
CA LEU A 183 -3.38 -10.15 -16.62
C LEU A 183 -2.37 -10.90 -15.75
N ALA A 184 -2.71 -11.10 -14.48
CA ALA A 184 -1.93 -11.96 -13.59
C ALA A 184 -1.97 -13.41 -14.05
N GLY A 185 -0.87 -14.12 -13.88
CA GLY A 185 -0.79 -15.56 -14.11
C GLY A 185 -1.68 -16.38 -13.16
N GLU A 186 -1.74 -17.68 -13.36
CA GLU A 186 -2.52 -18.59 -12.52
C GLU A 186 -2.07 -18.53 -11.05
N LYS A 187 -3.03 -18.54 -10.13
CA LYS A 187 -2.78 -18.56 -8.69
C LYS A 187 -2.77 -19.98 -8.16
N GLN A 188 -1.67 -20.37 -7.53
CA GLN A 188 -1.58 -21.65 -6.83
C GLN A 188 -2.11 -21.52 -5.41
N PHE A 189 -2.75 -22.57 -4.90
CA PHE A 189 -3.32 -22.62 -3.57
C PHE A 189 -2.76 -23.82 -2.79
N ALA A 190 -2.37 -23.59 -1.54
CA ALA A 190 -2.12 -24.67 -0.61
C ALA A 190 -3.46 -25.36 -0.24
N PRO A 191 -3.43 -26.64 0.16
CA PRO A 191 -4.63 -27.38 0.53
C PRO A 191 -5.44 -26.65 1.59
N ILE A 192 -6.76 -26.52 1.36
CA ILE A 192 -7.61 -25.72 2.25
C ILE A 192 -7.82 -26.38 3.62
N GLU A 193 -7.81 -27.69 3.68
CA GLU A 193 -7.94 -28.48 4.90
C GLU A 193 -6.76 -28.31 5.88
N GLU A 194 -5.60 -27.89 5.38
CA GLU A 194 -4.44 -27.52 6.21
C GLU A 194 -4.55 -26.11 6.80
N ARG A 195 -5.39 -25.27 6.23
CA ARG A 195 -5.51 -23.84 6.53
C ARG A 195 -6.77 -23.46 7.27
N VAL A 196 -7.81 -24.27 7.16
CA VAL A 196 -9.09 -24.05 7.84
C VAL A 196 -9.51 -25.31 8.58
N LYS A 197 -9.83 -25.19 9.86
CA LYS A 197 -10.42 -26.26 10.67
C LYS A 197 -11.82 -25.85 11.08
N VAL A 198 -12.77 -26.77 10.95
CA VAL A 198 -14.18 -26.56 11.32
C VAL A 198 -14.57 -27.61 12.35
N TYR A 199 -15.06 -27.15 13.48
CA TYR A 199 -15.64 -28.00 14.53
C TYR A 199 -17.12 -27.67 14.62
N LYS A 200 -17.99 -28.73 14.63
CA LYS A 200 -19.46 -28.61 14.68
C LYS A 200 -20.00 -29.37 15.87
#